data_5095a28f85c39d1f12569df70e5f3382
#
_entry.id   5095a28f85c39d1f12569df70e5f3382
#
_cell.length_a   1.000
_cell.length_b   1.000
_cell.length_c   1.000
_cell.angle_alpha   90.00
_cell.angle_beta   90.00
_cell.angle_gamma   90.00
#
_symmetry.space_group_name_H-M   'P 1'
#
loop_
_entity.id
_entity.type
_entity.pdbx_description
1 polymer ?
#
loop_
_entity_poly.entity_id
_entity_poly.type
_entity_poly.pdbx_seq_one_letter_code
_entity_poly.pdbx_strand_id
1 'polypeptide(L)'
;DGQGGFWPGIEKREVPDGASMDDYTLPQELLLPVAGPVTSGYGFRDNPVNGADDFHAGVDIAAAEGTPVAAAQSGQVVRTGYNRLRGYYIIIRHEGSVQTLYQHLSYIFVRGGETVTQGQTVAAVGSTGLVTGPHLHLEIILDGVRVDPMPSFPQLAA
;
A
#
# COMPACT_ATOMS: atom_id res chain seq x y z
N ASP A 1 1.23 -4.58 -32.61
CA ASP A 1 1.81 -4.21 -32.56
C ASP A 1 2.20 -4.49 -32.38
N GLY A 2 2.23 -4.77 -32.55
CA GLY A 2 2.63 -4.41 -32.68
C GLY A 2 3.09 -4.69 -32.53
N GLN A 3 2.79 -4.83 -32.72
CA GLN A 3 3.46 -4.61 -32.40
C GLN A 3 3.41 -4.66 -31.44
N GLY A 4 3.94 -5.75 -31.54
CA GLY A 4 3.74 -5.24 -30.27
C GLY A 4 2.79 -4.16 -30.09
N GLY A 5 1.76 -4.20 -30.69
CA GLY A 5 0.70 -3.30 -30.39
C GLY A 5 1.08 -1.90 -29.98
N PHE A 6 2.10 -1.34 -30.59
CA PHE A 6 2.51 0.02 -30.29
C PHE A 6 1.66 1.00 -31.08
N TRP A 7 1.09 1.99 -30.38
CA TRP A 7 0.27 3.02 -31.01
C TRP A 7 1.04 4.31 -31.08
N PRO A 8 1.04 4.99 -32.23
CA PRO A 8 1.66 6.31 -32.33
C PRO A 8 1.09 7.24 -31.26
N GLY A 9 1.97 7.92 -30.51
CA GLY A 9 1.57 8.82 -29.44
C GLY A 9 1.26 8.16 -28.10
N ILE A 10 1.31 6.84 -28.04
CA ILE A 10 1.10 6.10 -26.80
C ILE A 10 2.36 5.30 -26.49
N GLU A 11 3.03 5.66 -25.42
CA GLU A 11 4.23 4.95 -25.02
C GLU A 11 3.88 3.63 -24.35
N LYS A 12 4.71 2.62 -24.60
CA LYS A 12 4.60 1.35 -23.90
C LYS A 12 4.95 1.55 -22.45
N ARG A 13 4.10 1.04 -21.56
CA ARG A 13 4.36 1.06 -20.13
C ARG A 13 4.89 -0.31 -19.71
N GLU A 14 5.88 -0.29 -18.84
CA GLU A 14 6.45 -1.51 -18.29
C GLU A 14 6.21 -1.55 -16.79
N VAL A 15 5.83 -2.72 -16.30
CA VAL A 15 5.66 -2.94 -14.86
C VAL A 15 7.05 -2.88 -14.22
N PRO A 16 7.23 -2.08 -13.16
CA PRO A 16 8.53 -1.98 -12.50
C PRO A 16 8.98 -3.33 -11.93
N ASP A 17 10.29 -3.49 -11.81
CA ASP A 17 10.85 -4.63 -11.11
C ASP A 17 10.30 -4.67 -9.68
N GLY A 18 10.00 -5.86 -9.18
CA GLY A 18 9.46 -6.02 -7.84
C GLY A 18 7.97 -5.74 -7.70
N ALA A 19 7.25 -5.61 -8.83
CA ALA A 19 5.80 -5.47 -8.84
C ALA A 19 5.18 -6.43 -9.86
N SER A 20 3.91 -6.78 -9.68
CA SER A 20 3.18 -7.66 -10.58
C SER A 20 1.78 -7.11 -10.84
N MET A 21 1.30 -7.26 -12.06
CA MET A 21 -0.08 -6.93 -12.43
C MET A 21 -1.02 -8.13 -12.33
N ASP A 22 -0.49 -9.30 -11.97
CA ASP A 22 -1.32 -10.47 -11.76
C ASP A 22 -2.13 -10.33 -10.48
N ASP A 23 -3.34 -10.88 -10.45
CA ASP A 23 -4.16 -10.91 -9.25
C ASP A 23 -3.76 -12.12 -8.41
N TYR A 24 -3.64 -11.88 -7.10
CA TYR A 24 -3.30 -12.91 -6.13
C TYR A 24 -4.34 -12.96 -5.03
N THR A 25 -4.75 -14.16 -4.65
CA THR A 25 -5.58 -14.39 -3.48
C THR A 25 -4.70 -14.97 -2.39
N LEU A 26 -4.60 -14.26 -1.27
CA LEU A 26 -3.78 -14.71 -0.15
C LEU A 26 -4.52 -15.79 0.64
N PRO A 27 -3.78 -16.78 1.19
CA PRO A 27 -4.40 -17.84 1.99
C PRO A 27 -4.95 -17.33 3.33
N GLN A 28 -4.35 -16.29 3.91
CA GLN A 28 -4.83 -15.73 5.16
C GLN A 28 -5.83 -14.60 4.90
N GLU A 29 -6.78 -14.47 5.79
CA GLU A 29 -7.76 -13.40 5.74
C GLU A 29 -7.15 -12.13 6.31
N LEU A 30 -7.23 -11.04 5.55
CA LEU A 30 -6.70 -9.75 5.96
C LEU A 30 -7.82 -8.84 6.45
N LEU A 31 -7.54 -8.11 7.51
CA LEU A 31 -8.43 -7.08 8.03
C LEU A 31 -8.06 -5.74 7.36
N LEU A 32 -9.08 -5.01 6.92
CA LEU A 32 -8.86 -3.68 6.33
C LEU A 32 -8.31 -2.73 7.41
N PRO A 33 -7.11 -2.14 7.20
CA PRO A 33 -6.47 -1.31 8.24
C PRO A 33 -7.22 -0.05 8.61
N VAL A 34 -7.90 0.59 7.64
CA VAL A 34 -8.79 1.73 7.86
C VAL A 34 -9.98 1.60 6.93
N ALA A 35 -11.13 2.11 7.34
CA ALA A 35 -12.31 2.16 6.48
C ALA A 35 -12.32 3.48 5.71
N GLY A 36 -12.63 3.44 4.43
CA GLY A 36 -12.73 4.64 3.61
C GLY A 36 -12.72 4.30 2.13
N PRO A 37 -13.00 5.29 1.28
CA PRO A 37 -12.97 5.06 -0.16
C PRO A 37 -11.53 4.98 -0.68
N VAL A 38 -11.34 4.18 -1.73
CA VAL A 38 -10.08 4.16 -2.46
C VAL A 38 -10.03 5.39 -3.35
N THR A 39 -9.01 6.21 -3.16
CA THR A 39 -8.82 7.42 -3.97
C THR A 39 -7.81 7.21 -5.08
N SER A 40 -6.96 6.19 -4.98
CA SER A 40 -6.01 5.84 -6.02
C SER A 40 -5.73 4.34 -5.95
N GLY A 41 -5.97 3.65 -7.05
CA GLY A 41 -5.79 2.19 -7.13
C GLY A 41 -4.39 1.79 -7.51
N TYR A 42 -4.15 0.50 -7.46
CA TYR A 42 -2.88 -0.12 -7.82
C TYR A 42 -2.67 -0.07 -9.34
N GLY A 43 -1.45 0.16 -9.75
CA GLY A 43 -1.06 0.06 -11.14
C GLY A 43 -0.72 1.40 -11.77
N PHE A 44 -0.74 1.44 -13.09
CA PHE A 44 -0.39 2.65 -13.84
C PHE A 44 -1.40 3.76 -13.61
N ARG A 45 -0.91 4.96 -13.38
CA ARG A 45 -1.76 6.14 -13.14
C ARG A 45 -1.00 7.42 -13.48
N ASP A 46 -1.73 8.54 -13.56
CA ASP A 46 -1.11 9.84 -13.51
C ASP A 46 -0.85 10.20 -12.04
N ASN A 47 0.37 10.64 -11.75
CA ASN A 47 0.75 10.96 -10.38
C ASN A 47 -0.03 12.19 -9.90
N PRO A 48 -0.79 12.10 -8.78
CA PRO A 48 -1.60 13.21 -8.31
C PRO A 48 -0.80 14.40 -7.80
N VAL A 49 0.50 14.23 -7.50
CA VAL A 49 1.36 15.30 -7.02
C VAL A 49 1.93 16.12 -8.17
N ASN A 50 2.40 15.49 -9.24
CA ASN A 50 3.10 16.17 -10.34
C ASN A 50 2.50 15.92 -11.72
N GLY A 51 1.45 15.10 -11.82
CA GLY A 51 0.79 14.79 -13.08
C GLY A 51 1.55 13.87 -14.02
N ALA A 52 2.73 13.40 -13.62
CA ALA A 52 3.51 12.49 -14.46
C ALA A 52 2.95 11.07 -14.39
N ASP A 53 3.12 10.31 -15.50
CA ASP A 53 2.80 8.88 -15.48
C ASP A 53 3.69 8.18 -14.48
N ASP A 54 3.09 7.33 -13.63
CA ASP A 54 3.86 6.48 -12.75
C ASP A 54 3.12 5.16 -12.49
N PHE A 55 3.77 4.28 -11.75
CA PHE A 55 3.20 3.02 -11.30
C PHE A 55 2.93 3.11 -9.80
N HIS A 56 1.68 2.97 -9.41
CA HIS A 56 1.28 3.01 -8.00
C HIS A 56 1.32 1.60 -7.41
N ALA A 57 2.25 1.36 -6.51
CA ALA A 57 2.53 0.01 -6.00
C ALA A 57 1.64 -0.40 -4.82
N GLY A 58 0.58 0.33 -4.56
CA GLY A 58 -0.37 0.05 -3.48
C GLY A 58 -1.69 0.71 -3.76
N VAL A 59 -2.51 0.84 -2.73
CA VAL A 59 -3.78 1.58 -2.81
C VAL A 59 -3.77 2.70 -1.78
N ASP A 60 -4.41 3.81 -2.13
CA ASP A 60 -4.62 4.92 -1.22
C ASP A 60 -6.07 4.91 -0.74
N ILE A 61 -6.24 4.94 0.57
CA ILE A 61 -7.54 4.90 1.23
C ILE A 61 -7.71 6.22 1.98
N ALA A 62 -8.72 7.00 1.61
CA ALA A 62 -8.97 8.29 2.26
C ALA A 62 -9.44 8.06 3.70
N ALA A 63 -8.84 8.80 4.62
CA ALA A 63 -9.23 8.80 6.03
C ALA A 63 -8.73 10.08 6.67
N ALA A 64 -9.43 10.54 7.69
CA ALA A 64 -9.04 11.75 8.39
C ALA A 64 -7.71 11.55 9.13
N GLU A 65 -6.92 12.61 9.24
CA GLU A 65 -5.68 12.57 10.01
C GLU A 65 -6.00 12.16 11.45
N GLY A 66 -5.18 11.26 12.01
CA GLY A 66 -5.38 10.74 13.35
C GLY A 66 -6.22 9.48 13.43
N THR A 67 -6.86 9.06 12.32
CA THR A 67 -7.64 7.82 12.31
C THR A 67 -6.73 6.63 12.66
N PRO A 68 -7.14 5.75 13.59
CA PRO A 68 -6.33 4.58 13.93
C PRO A 68 -6.13 3.65 12.74
N VAL A 69 -4.91 3.16 12.59
CA VAL A 69 -4.53 2.18 11.57
C VAL A 69 -4.30 0.85 12.27
N ALA A 70 -5.03 -0.18 11.85
CA ALA A 70 -4.94 -1.51 12.42
C ALA A 70 -3.99 -2.39 11.61
N ALA A 71 -3.31 -3.31 12.31
CA ALA A 71 -2.53 -4.34 11.63
C ALA A 71 -3.45 -5.22 10.81
N ALA A 72 -3.17 -5.40 9.53
CA ALA A 72 -4.01 -6.19 8.63
C ALA A 72 -4.05 -7.67 9.00
N GLN A 73 -3.01 -8.16 9.65
CA GLN A 73 -2.90 -9.53 10.13
C GLN A 73 -1.86 -9.56 11.25
N SER A 74 -1.92 -10.60 12.08
CA SER A 74 -0.91 -10.84 13.09
C SER A 74 0.45 -11.04 12.45
N GLY A 75 1.51 -10.62 13.14
CA GLY A 75 2.85 -10.75 12.62
C GLY A 75 3.86 -10.02 13.46
N GLN A 76 4.98 -9.70 12.84
CA GLN A 76 6.08 -9.01 13.50
C GLN A 76 6.47 -7.77 12.72
N VAL A 77 6.64 -6.67 13.43
CA VAL A 77 7.10 -5.41 12.82
C VAL A 77 8.54 -5.60 12.36
N VAL A 78 8.76 -5.50 11.05
CA VAL A 78 10.10 -5.60 10.46
C VAL A 78 10.86 -4.31 10.69
N ARG A 79 10.19 -3.18 10.44
CA ARG A 79 10.83 -1.87 10.52
C ARG A 79 9.79 -0.78 10.60
N THR A 80 10.17 0.30 11.29
CA THR A 80 9.47 1.58 11.23
C THR A 80 10.50 2.62 10.80
N GLY A 81 10.04 3.70 10.18
CA GLY A 81 10.97 4.73 9.74
C GLY A 81 10.28 5.94 9.14
N TYR A 82 11.11 6.82 8.59
CA TYR A 82 10.66 8.02 7.90
C TYR A 82 11.58 8.30 6.71
N ASN A 83 10.99 8.62 5.58
CA ASN A 83 11.73 9.23 4.49
C ASN A 83 10.83 10.23 3.75
N ARG A 84 11.41 11.02 2.84
CA ARG A 84 10.67 12.09 2.18
C ARG A 84 9.51 11.60 1.33
N LEU A 85 9.65 10.43 0.73
CA LEU A 85 8.65 9.89 -0.17
C LEU A 85 7.49 9.25 0.61
N ARG A 86 7.83 8.42 1.59
CA ARG A 86 6.85 7.59 2.31
C ARG A 86 6.25 8.29 3.53
N GLY A 87 6.94 9.33 4.04
CA GLY A 87 6.63 9.86 5.36
C GLY A 87 6.94 8.81 6.43
N TYR A 88 6.22 8.83 7.53
CA TYR A 88 6.33 7.78 8.53
C TYR A 88 5.70 6.50 8.00
N TYR A 89 6.38 5.37 8.19
CA TYR A 89 5.90 4.10 7.63
C TYR A 89 6.21 2.93 8.55
N ILE A 90 5.45 1.85 8.40
CA ILE A 90 5.62 0.57 9.09
C ILE A 90 5.63 -0.54 8.07
N ILE A 91 6.48 -1.54 8.27
CA ILE A 91 6.44 -2.81 7.53
C ILE A 91 6.18 -3.92 8.53
N ILE A 92 5.15 -4.73 8.29
CA ILE A 92 4.80 -5.89 9.13
C ILE A 92 4.94 -7.15 8.28
N ARG A 93 5.64 -8.15 8.83
CA ARG A 93 5.79 -9.46 8.21
C ARG A 93 4.78 -10.42 8.81
N HIS A 94 4.08 -11.13 7.93
CA HIS A 94 3.08 -12.13 8.27
C HIS A 94 3.57 -13.51 7.83
N GLU A 95 2.79 -14.55 8.11
CA GLU A 95 3.09 -15.89 7.63
C GLU A 95 2.98 -15.97 6.09
N GLY A 96 3.67 -16.94 5.49
CA GLY A 96 3.57 -17.19 4.06
C GLY A 96 4.30 -16.18 3.18
N SER A 97 5.37 -15.57 3.69
CA SER A 97 6.16 -14.58 2.96
C SER A 97 5.37 -13.36 2.52
N VAL A 98 4.38 -12.99 3.31
CA VAL A 98 3.53 -11.81 3.08
C VAL A 98 3.98 -10.69 3.98
N GLN A 99 4.10 -9.48 3.42
CA GLN A 99 4.33 -8.26 4.18
C GLN A 99 3.28 -7.24 3.83
N THR A 100 2.93 -6.40 4.80
CA THR A 100 2.09 -5.22 4.57
C THR A 100 2.87 -3.98 4.95
N LEU A 101 2.70 -2.92 4.16
CA LEU A 101 3.43 -1.67 4.31
C LEU A 101 2.42 -0.54 4.41
N TYR A 102 2.57 0.30 5.44
CA TYR A 102 1.65 1.38 5.78
C TYR A 102 2.43 2.69 5.74
N GLN A 103 2.01 3.66 4.93
CA GLN A 103 2.75 4.90 4.71
C GLN A 103 1.92 6.15 4.99
N HIS A 104 2.62 7.26 5.05
CA HIS A 104 2.08 8.62 5.25
C HIS A 104 1.43 8.79 6.61
N LEU A 105 1.95 8.06 7.59
CA LEU A 105 1.41 8.05 8.96
C LEU A 105 1.74 9.34 9.69
N SER A 106 0.88 9.73 10.62
CA SER A 106 1.16 10.86 11.52
C SER A 106 1.87 10.39 12.78
N TYR A 107 1.62 9.14 13.20
CA TYR A 107 2.20 8.60 14.41
C TYR A 107 2.33 7.09 14.31
N ILE A 108 3.37 6.55 14.96
CA ILE A 108 3.63 5.10 14.99
C ILE A 108 3.65 4.68 16.46
N PHE A 109 2.84 3.66 16.79
CA PHE A 109 2.70 3.15 18.17
C PHE A 109 3.55 1.92 18.47
N VAL A 110 4.23 1.36 17.45
CA VAL A 110 4.99 0.11 17.57
C VAL A 110 6.43 0.32 17.16
N ARG A 111 7.28 -0.66 17.46
CA ARG A 111 8.72 -0.62 17.13
C ARG A 111 9.11 -1.84 16.31
N GLY A 112 10.21 -1.72 15.58
CA GLY A 112 10.81 -2.85 14.88
C GLY A 112 11.08 -4.00 15.84
N GLY A 113 10.73 -5.22 15.43
CA GLY A 113 10.85 -6.43 16.22
C GLY A 113 9.65 -6.78 17.07
N GLU A 114 8.73 -5.84 17.26
CA GLU A 114 7.55 -6.05 18.11
C GLU A 114 6.55 -6.98 17.42
N THR A 115 5.95 -7.89 18.18
CA THR A 115 4.86 -8.75 17.70
C THR A 115 3.55 -8.00 17.80
N VAL A 116 2.72 -8.09 16.76
CA VAL A 116 1.40 -7.45 16.72
C VAL A 116 0.33 -8.48 16.41
N THR A 117 -0.89 -8.19 16.86
CA THR A 117 -2.06 -9.03 16.63
C THR A 117 -2.95 -8.39 15.57
N GLN A 118 -3.61 -9.20 14.75
CA GLN A 118 -4.57 -8.68 13.76
C GLN A 118 -5.56 -7.74 14.43
N GLY A 119 -5.74 -6.56 13.85
CA GLY A 119 -6.66 -5.56 14.38
C GLY A 119 -6.07 -4.63 15.42
N GLN A 120 -4.86 -4.91 15.90
CA GLN A 120 -4.20 -4.04 16.86
C GLN A 120 -3.89 -2.69 16.21
N THR A 121 -4.19 -1.59 16.90
CA THR A 121 -3.84 -0.26 16.42
C THR A 121 -2.32 -0.10 16.47
N VAL A 122 -1.72 0.12 15.31
CA VAL A 122 -0.26 0.24 15.19
C VAL A 122 0.19 1.66 14.83
N ALA A 123 -0.73 2.49 14.32
CA ALA A 123 -0.38 3.83 13.85
C ALA A 123 -1.63 4.69 13.73
N ALA A 124 -1.42 5.95 13.32
CA ALA A 124 -2.50 6.88 12.99
C ALA A 124 -2.27 7.44 11.59
N VAL A 125 -3.36 7.62 10.85
CA VAL A 125 -3.34 8.20 9.51
C VAL A 125 -2.76 9.61 9.56
N GLY A 126 -1.97 9.96 8.55
CA GLY A 126 -1.42 11.30 8.43
C GLY A 126 -1.34 11.74 6.99
N SER A 127 -0.54 12.77 6.78
CA SER A 127 -0.23 13.27 5.44
C SER A 127 1.26 13.57 5.32
N THR A 128 2.08 12.77 6.01
CA THR A 128 3.54 12.89 5.95
C THR A 128 4.09 12.30 4.67
N GLY A 129 5.24 12.79 4.24
CA GLY A 129 5.84 12.37 2.99
C GLY A 129 5.27 13.13 1.79
N LEU A 130 5.38 12.54 0.62
CA LEU A 130 4.96 13.17 -0.64
C LEU A 130 3.50 12.82 -0.94
N VAL A 131 2.59 13.66 -0.46
CA VAL A 131 1.14 13.43 -0.57
C VAL A 131 0.39 14.74 -0.83
N THR A 132 -0.88 14.61 -1.26
CA THR A 132 -1.77 15.75 -1.47
C THR A 132 -2.74 15.98 -0.32
N GLY A 133 -2.85 15.05 0.63
CA GLY A 133 -3.74 15.17 1.79
C GLY A 133 -3.75 13.88 2.60
N PRO A 134 -4.51 13.85 3.71
CA PRO A 134 -4.52 12.68 4.58
C PRO A 134 -5.11 11.44 3.92
N HIS A 135 -4.38 10.35 3.99
CA HIS A 135 -4.83 9.04 3.53
C HIS A 135 -3.84 7.98 4.01
N LEU A 136 -4.25 6.72 3.95
CA LEU A 136 -3.35 5.60 4.16
C LEU A 136 -2.93 5.06 2.81
N HIS A 137 -1.62 4.96 2.59
CA HIS A 137 -1.08 4.20 1.46
C HIS A 137 -0.72 2.82 1.96
N LEU A 138 -1.34 1.79 1.37
CA LEU A 138 -1.20 0.41 1.79
C LEU A 138 -0.63 -0.43 0.66
N GLU A 139 0.45 -1.17 0.95
CA GLU A 139 1.03 -2.12 0.00
C GLU A 139 0.98 -3.52 0.56
N ILE A 140 0.80 -4.49 -0.33
CA ILE A 140 0.99 -5.91 -0.02
C ILE A 140 2.18 -6.41 -0.83
N ILE A 141 3.10 -7.06 -0.15
CA ILE A 141 4.31 -7.62 -0.76
C ILE A 141 4.25 -9.13 -0.53
N LEU A 142 4.22 -9.89 -1.63
CA LEU A 142 4.18 -11.36 -1.60
C LEU A 142 5.46 -11.89 -2.21
N ASP A 143 6.25 -12.63 -1.41
CA ASP A 143 7.54 -13.15 -1.85
C ASP A 143 8.46 -12.07 -2.42
N GLY A 144 8.46 -10.89 -1.80
CA GLY A 144 9.28 -9.77 -2.24
C GLY A 144 8.70 -8.97 -3.41
N VAL A 145 7.54 -9.34 -3.92
CA VAL A 145 6.90 -8.70 -5.07
C VAL A 145 5.64 -7.98 -4.63
N ARG A 146 5.49 -6.73 -5.04
CA ARG A 146 4.29 -5.95 -4.75
C ARG A 146 3.15 -6.42 -5.63
N VAL A 147 1.98 -6.58 -5.02
CA VAL A 147 0.77 -7.05 -5.71
C VAL A 147 -0.40 -6.12 -5.40
N ASP A 148 -1.43 -6.16 -6.24
CA ASP A 148 -2.63 -5.35 -6.03
C ASP A 148 -3.32 -5.76 -4.72
N PRO A 149 -3.50 -4.84 -3.77
CA PRO A 149 -4.20 -5.15 -2.53
C PRO A 149 -5.70 -5.41 -2.68
N MET A 150 -6.34 -4.93 -3.75
CA MET A 150 -7.80 -4.97 -3.88
C MET A 150 -8.41 -6.37 -3.77
N PRO A 151 -7.84 -7.41 -4.41
CA PRO A 151 -8.42 -8.76 -4.27
C PRO A 151 -8.42 -9.29 -2.84
N SER A 152 -7.53 -8.79 -1.98
CA SER A 152 -7.44 -9.20 -0.57
C SER A 152 -8.40 -8.43 0.33
N PHE A 153 -9.02 -7.38 -0.18
CA PHE A 153 -9.95 -6.53 0.58
C PHE A 153 -11.22 -6.28 -0.23
N PRO A 154 -12.12 -7.27 -0.30
CA PRO A 154 -13.35 -7.12 -1.09
C PRO A 154 -14.19 -5.90 -0.69
N GLN A 155 -14.05 -5.42 0.55
CA GLN A 155 -14.76 -4.23 1.04
C GLN A 155 -14.42 -2.98 0.22
N LEU A 156 -13.21 -2.93 -0.34
CA LEU A 156 -12.77 -1.77 -1.12
C LEU A 156 -13.37 -1.72 -2.52
N ALA A 157 -13.86 -2.85 -3.02
CA ALA A 157 -14.42 -2.95 -4.36
C ALA A 157 -15.90 -2.57 -4.41
N ALA A 158 -16.54 -2.40 -3.27
CA ALA A 158 -17.96 -2.11 -3.18
C ALA A 158 -18.29 -0.67 -3.56
#